data_e11190b7f1551971d90b4215855e66a2
#
_entry.id   e11190b7f1551971d90b4215855e66a2
#
_cell.length_a   1.000
_cell.length_b   1.000
_cell.length_c   1.000
_cell.angle_alpha   90.00
_cell.angle_beta   90.00
_cell.angle_gamma   90.00
#
_symmetry.space_group_name_H-M   'P 1'
#
loop_
_entity.id
_entity.type
_entity.pdbx_description
1 polymer ?
#
loop_
_entity_poly.entity_id
_entity_poly.type
_entity_poly.pdbx_seq_one_letter_code
_entity_poly.pdbx_strand_id
1 'polypeptide(L)'
;MYRKTVTPVLGLLLLLAGVSTFPFDANAQDKGHADLSNYVCVTCHTDLEDEVLSPPVNDWKESVHFEAGIMCADCHGGNPKDEEMAMEPSEGFTGKPEKKDIPTFCAKCHSDAKMMRAYNKRADQYDLYAGSVHGRKLAGGDEDAPTCVSCHGKHKILRVKDPNSMVHRKNIPQMCGGCHSNKEVFAKRRKPFNQLELYQKSWHYQKFSEGDLLVPTCMDCHGNHGILPVRSERVQTVCFKCHAAQAEHYKSSPHWDAYKKSGEPVCFHCHKNHDVARPSIAKFNGKQDVDCVQCHDEKSPAYLAGLDIQSVMESTINAVSSAKAKLDDFKANAHGGFEISELEKTLEKSSNSLAELHTLTHKLEKEQLKKESEEAITMAQDVSKDVDRMLAEINTRKIGLAGAWIVFVGLMYTLWIKAQSYERKD
;
A
#
# COMPACT_ATOMS: atom_id res chain seq x y z
N MET A 1 -44.85 3.73 58.70
CA MET A 1 -44.38 2.55 59.45
C MET A 1 -44.00 1.46 58.42
N TYR A 2 -42.94 0.80 58.72
CA TYR A 2 -42.23 -0.29 58.01
C TYR A 2 -41.19 0.12 56.96
N ARG A 3 -39.97 0.34 57.47
CA ARG A 3 -38.71 0.24 56.75
C ARG A 3 -38.46 -1.23 56.43
N LYS A 4 -38.17 -1.55 55.14
CA LYS A 4 -37.47 -2.79 54.78
C LYS A 4 -36.11 -2.43 54.19
N THR A 5 -35.10 -2.75 54.95
CA THR A 5 -33.69 -2.76 54.58
C THR A 5 -33.47 -3.89 53.58
N VAL A 6 -32.91 -3.57 52.40
CA VAL A 6 -32.42 -4.54 51.43
C VAL A 6 -30.91 -4.46 51.42
N THR A 7 -30.28 -5.51 51.89
CA THR A 7 -28.84 -5.75 51.83
C THR A 7 -28.44 -6.15 50.39
N PRO A 8 -27.40 -5.58 49.79
CA PRO A 8 -26.90 -6.10 48.54
C PRO A 8 -25.95 -7.27 48.80
N VAL A 9 -26.33 -8.45 48.31
CA VAL A 9 -25.44 -9.61 48.18
C VAL A 9 -24.56 -9.41 46.98
N LEU A 10 -23.28 -9.19 47.23
CA LEU A 10 -22.23 -9.10 46.23
C LEU A 10 -21.89 -10.52 45.75
N GLY A 11 -22.54 -10.97 44.68
CA GLY A 11 -22.23 -12.23 44.01
C GLY A 11 -21.01 -12.06 43.09
N LEU A 12 -19.85 -12.47 43.57
CA LEU A 12 -18.60 -12.55 42.79
C LEU A 12 -18.71 -13.74 41.83
N LEU A 13 -19.14 -13.48 40.58
CA LEU A 13 -19.08 -14.46 39.49
C LEU A 13 -17.66 -14.51 38.93
N LEU A 14 -16.87 -15.46 39.42
CA LEU A 14 -15.61 -15.89 38.80
C LEU A 14 -15.94 -16.58 37.47
N LEU A 15 -15.91 -15.81 36.38
CA LEU A 15 -15.80 -16.35 35.03
C LEU A 15 -14.40 -16.95 34.85
N LEU A 16 -14.28 -18.26 35.08
CA LEU A 16 -13.18 -19.06 34.61
C LEU A 16 -13.26 -19.11 33.07
N ALA A 17 -12.59 -18.15 32.40
CA ALA A 17 -12.29 -18.26 31.01
C ALA A 17 -11.34 -19.44 30.86
N GLY A 18 -11.87 -20.59 30.47
CA GLY A 18 -11.10 -21.73 30.01
C GLY A 18 -10.30 -21.31 28.78
N VAL A 19 -9.06 -20.94 28.97
CA VAL A 19 -8.08 -20.86 27.90
C VAL A 19 -7.87 -22.30 27.42
N SER A 20 -8.62 -22.69 26.39
CA SER A 20 -8.32 -23.88 25.62
C SER A 20 -6.96 -23.64 24.96
N THR A 21 -5.90 -24.02 25.67
CA THR A 21 -4.60 -24.21 25.05
C THR A 21 -4.75 -25.39 24.09
N PHE A 22 -5.08 -25.10 22.82
CA PHE A 22 -4.82 -26.06 21.78
C PHE A 22 -3.31 -26.33 21.85
N PRO A 23 -2.89 -27.60 21.99
CA PRO A 23 -1.50 -27.91 21.89
C PRO A 23 -1.09 -27.48 20.48
N PHE A 24 -0.32 -26.42 20.38
CA PHE A 24 0.43 -26.09 19.19
C PHE A 24 1.43 -27.25 19.07
N ASP A 25 1.10 -28.22 18.22
CA ASP A 25 2.03 -29.28 17.86
C ASP A 25 3.22 -28.64 17.19
N ALA A 26 4.19 -28.26 18.01
CA ALA A 26 5.52 -27.79 17.61
C ALA A 26 6.36 -28.97 17.05
N ASN A 27 5.73 -29.94 16.47
CA ASN A 27 6.33 -30.95 15.62
C ASN A 27 6.40 -30.48 14.16
N ALA A 28 6.86 -29.26 13.92
CA ALA A 28 7.76 -29.04 12.83
C ALA A 28 9.01 -29.81 13.20
N GLN A 29 9.04 -31.08 12.79
CA GLN A 29 10.17 -31.95 12.98
C GLN A 29 11.39 -31.16 12.53
N ASP A 30 12.27 -30.85 13.47
CA ASP A 30 13.69 -30.73 13.20
C ASP A 30 14.07 -32.10 12.58
N LYS A 31 13.85 -32.22 11.27
CA LYS A 31 14.45 -33.29 10.47
C LYS A 31 15.90 -32.88 10.47
N GLY A 32 16.63 -33.40 11.48
CA GLY A 32 18.05 -33.21 11.61
C GLY A 32 18.66 -33.28 10.22
N HIS A 33 19.46 -32.29 9.87
CA HIS A 33 20.10 -32.21 8.57
C HIS A 33 20.60 -33.59 8.20
N ALA A 34 20.08 -34.19 7.12
CA ALA A 34 20.48 -35.51 6.68
C ALA A 34 22.01 -35.51 6.60
N ASP A 35 22.64 -36.56 7.07
CA ASP A 35 24.08 -36.72 6.92
C ASP A 35 24.41 -36.69 5.41
N LEU A 36 24.96 -35.56 4.97
CA LEU A 36 25.28 -35.33 3.55
C LEU A 36 26.57 -36.00 3.11
N SER A 37 27.33 -36.60 4.04
CA SER A 37 28.60 -37.26 3.74
C SER A 37 28.44 -38.48 2.82
N ASN A 38 27.25 -39.08 2.85
CA ASN A 38 26.91 -40.25 2.03
C ASN A 38 25.96 -39.92 0.88
N TYR A 39 25.75 -38.59 0.57
CA TYR A 39 24.90 -38.16 -0.51
C TYR A 39 25.77 -37.76 -1.72
N VAL A 40 25.96 -38.71 -2.64
CA VAL A 40 26.93 -38.66 -3.75
C VAL A 40 26.80 -37.34 -4.56
N CYS A 41 25.59 -36.91 -4.85
CA CYS A 41 25.40 -35.63 -5.58
C CYS A 41 26.06 -34.46 -4.88
N VAL A 42 25.98 -34.36 -3.55
CA VAL A 42 26.53 -33.26 -2.78
C VAL A 42 28.05 -33.34 -2.69
N THR A 43 28.58 -34.53 -2.39
CA THR A 43 30.03 -34.74 -2.26
C THR A 43 30.73 -34.50 -3.61
N CYS A 44 30.26 -35.16 -4.67
CA CYS A 44 30.85 -34.98 -6.00
C CYS A 44 30.75 -33.55 -6.51
N HIS A 45 29.57 -32.93 -6.50
CA HIS A 45 29.41 -31.55 -7.00
C HIS A 45 30.06 -30.45 -6.14
N THR A 46 30.38 -30.76 -4.88
CA THR A 46 31.18 -29.85 -4.05
C THR A 46 32.67 -29.95 -4.40
N ASP A 47 33.16 -31.13 -4.66
CA ASP A 47 34.57 -31.44 -4.89
C ASP A 47 35.03 -31.10 -6.33
N LEU A 48 34.09 -30.98 -7.26
CA LEU A 48 34.40 -30.65 -8.67
C LEU A 48 35.07 -29.28 -8.84
N GLU A 49 34.89 -28.32 -7.92
CA GLU A 49 35.37 -26.93 -8.04
C GLU A 49 35.00 -26.28 -9.38
N ASP A 50 33.89 -26.71 -10.00
CA ASP A 50 33.42 -26.23 -11.31
C ASP A 50 32.53 -25.01 -11.14
N GLU A 51 32.73 -23.96 -11.94
CA GLU A 51 32.00 -22.67 -11.85
C GLU A 51 30.49 -22.81 -12.14
N VAL A 52 30.05 -23.89 -12.79
CA VAL A 52 28.67 -24.13 -13.17
C VAL A 52 28.00 -25.19 -12.29
N LEU A 53 28.73 -26.24 -11.93
CA LEU A 53 28.19 -27.42 -11.25
C LEU A 53 28.31 -27.37 -9.72
N SER A 54 29.29 -26.62 -9.17
CA SER A 54 29.47 -26.51 -7.72
C SER A 54 28.53 -25.48 -7.07
N PRO A 55 28.26 -24.29 -7.64
CA PRO A 55 27.37 -23.30 -7.01
C PRO A 55 25.97 -23.78 -6.68
N PRO A 56 25.29 -24.65 -7.49
CA PRO A 56 24.01 -25.24 -7.18
C PRO A 56 23.87 -25.87 -5.81
N VAL A 57 24.94 -26.52 -5.30
CA VAL A 57 24.95 -27.16 -3.98
C VAL A 57 24.86 -26.10 -2.87
N ASN A 58 25.65 -25.05 -2.96
CA ASN A 58 25.66 -23.97 -1.97
C ASN A 58 24.35 -23.21 -1.99
N ASP A 59 23.85 -22.86 -3.18
CA ASP A 59 22.55 -22.22 -3.39
C ASP A 59 21.39 -23.06 -2.79
N TRP A 60 21.40 -24.37 -3.03
CA TRP A 60 20.38 -25.27 -2.49
C TRP A 60 20.43 -25.36 -0.96
N LYS A 61 21.63 -25.42 -0.34
CA LYS A 61 21.78 -25.41 1.12
C LYS A 61 21.17 -24.17 1.79
N GLU A 62 21.07 -23.06 1.06
CA GLU A 62 20.41 -21.81 1.53
C GLU A 62 18.92 -21.75 1.20
N SER A 63 18.33 -22.79 0.60
CA SER A 63 16.96 -22.77 0.09
C SER A 63 15.94 -23.35 1.07
N VAL A 64 14.66 -22.96 0.86
CA VAL A 64 13.52 -23.57 1.58
C VAL A 64 13.36 -25.06 1.29
N HIS A 65 13.89 -25.55 0.18
CA HIS A 65 13.85 -26.97 -0.17
C HIS A 65 14.79 -27.77 0.72
N PHE A 66 16.00 -27.28 0.96
CA PHE A 66 16.92 -27.90 1.90
C PHE A 66 16.33 -27.94 3.31
N GLU A 67 15.78 -26.83 3.79
CA GLU A 67 15.11 -26.77 5.10
C GLU A 67 13.95 -27.78 5.20
N ALA A 68 13.27 -28.06 4.08
CA ALA A 68 12.17 -29.02 4.00
C ALA A 68 12.64 -30.47 3.81
N GLY A 69 13.95 -30.70 3.71
CA GLY A 69 14.53 -32.04 3.45
C GLY A 69 14.33 -32.57 2.02
N ILE A 70 14.09 -31.64 1.07
CA ILE A 70 13.99 -31.97 -0.37
C ILE A 70 15.40 -31.93 -0.96
N MET A 71 15.82 -33.09 -1.48
CA MET A 71 17.18 -33.32 -1.95
C MET A 71 17.30 -33.21 -3.48
N CYS A 72 18.53 -33.28 -3.98
CA CYS A 72 18.81 -33.19 -5.41
C CYS A 72 18.02 -34.22 -6.24
N ALA A 73 18.03 -35.46 -5.80
CA ALA A 73 17.35 -36.56 -6.49
C ALA A 73 15.82 -36.46 -6.48
N ASP A 74 15.22 -35.76 -5.50
CA ASP A 74 13.76 -35.53 -5.49
C ASP A 74 13.29 -34.70 -6.70
N CYS A 75 14.18 -33.82 -7.20
CA CYS A 75 13.95 -33.04 -8.39
C CYS A 75 14.53 -33.68 -9.64
N HIS A 76 15.82 -34.06 -9.60
CA HIS A 76 16.59 -34.48 -10.77
C HIS A 76 16.56 -35.96 -11.02
N GLY A 77 16.10 -36.80 -10.07
CA GLY A 77 16.20 -38.26 -10.15
C GLY A 77 17.63 -38.74 -9.90
N GLY A 78 17.92 -39.94 -10.34
CA GLY A 78 19.22 -40.61 -10.15
C GLY A 78 19.32 -41.31 -8.81
N ASN A 79 20.41 -42.05 -8.60
CA ASN A 79 20.67 -42.81 -7.38
C ASN A 79 21.66 -42.04 -6.46
N PRO A 80 21.20 -41.38 -5.41
CA PRO A 80 22.08 -40.55 -4.56
C PRO A 80 23.02 -41.29 -3.67
N LYS A 81 23.01 -42.65 -3.68
CA LYS A 81 23.82 -43.52 -2.84
C LYS A 81 24.88 -44.28 -3.62
N ASP A 82 24.89 -44.20 -4.93
CA ASP A 82 25.78 -44.92 -5.82
C ASP A 82 26.36 -43.95 -6.84
N GLU A 83 27.69 -43.81 -6.83
CA GLU A 83 28.41 -42.82 -7.65
C GLU A 83 28.28 -43.12 -9.15
N GLU A 84 28.32 -44.40 -9.54
CA GLU A 84 28.22 -44.81 -10.94
C GLU A 84 26.78 -44.63 -11.46
N MET A 85 25.78 -44.82 -10.61
CA MET A 85 24.36 -44.78 -10.96
C MET A 85 23.73 -43.39 -10.68
N ALA A 86 24.47 -42.45 -10.09
CA ALA A 86 23.95 -41.17 -9.64
C ALA A 86 23.27 -40.36 -10.75
N MET A 87 23.83 -40.39 -11.95
CA MET A 87 23.32 -39.62 -13.09
C MET A 87 22.81 -40.53 -14.23
N GLU A 88 22.54 -41.79 -13.94
CA GLU A 88 22.05 -42.74 -14.96
C GLU A 88 20.56 -42.51 -15.28
N PRO A 89 20.18 -42.42 -16.58
CA PRO A 89 18.78 -42.31 -16.97
C PRO A 89 17.90 -43.49 -16.51
N SER A 90 18.49 -44.67 -16.36
CA SER A 90 17.80 -45.88 -15.82
C SER A 90 17.33 -45.69 -14.38
N GLU A 91 17.98 -44.84 -13.61
CA GLU A 91 17.62 -44.41 -12.24
C GLU A 91 16.73 -43.14 -12.23
N GLY A 92 16.21 -42.76 -13.39
CA GLY A 92 15.31 -41.60 -13.53
C GLY A 92 15.99 -40.24 -13.53
N PHE A 93 17.32 -40.21 -13.72
CA PHE A 93 18.03 -38.94 -13.81
C PHE A 93 17.60 -38.13 -15.05
N THR A 94 17.14 -36.89 -14.86
CA THR A 94 16.61 -36.04 -15.93
C THR A 94 17.54 -34.87 -16.27
N GLY A 95 18.62 -34.71 -15.54
CA GLY A 95 19.55 -33.60 -15.76
C GLY A 95 18.88 -32.20 -15.64
N LYS A 96 19.40 -31.26 -16.40
CA LYS A 96 18.82 -29.90 -16.51
C LYS A 96 17.58 -29.96 -17.41
N PRO A 97 16.40 -29.58 -16.90
CA PRO A 97 15.19 -29.54 -17.72
C PRO A 97 15.28 -28.49 -18.82
N GLU A 98 14.69 -28.78 -19.98
CA GLU A 98 14.47 -27.78 -21.02
C GLU A 98 13.61 -26.65 -20.50
N LYS A 99 13.81 -25.45 -21.02
CA LYS A 99 13.08 -24.25 -20.54
C LYS A 99 11.56 -24.45 -20.53
N LYS A 100 11.01 -25.06 -21.57
CA LYS A 100 9.57 -25.33 -21.72
C LYS A 100 9.04 -26.30 -20.67
N ASP A 101 9.89 -27.18 -20.13
CA ASP A 101 9.52 -28.24 -19.19
C ASP A 101 9.71 -27.83 -17.72
N ILE A 102 10.35 -26.68 -17.45
CA ILE A 102 10.54 -26.17 -16.08
C ILE A 102 9.22 -26.06 -15.31
N PRO A 103 8.11 -25.52 -15.87
CA PRO A 103 6.86 -25.42 -15.12
C PRO A 103 6.31 -26.78 -14.70
N THR A 104 6.33 -27.79 -15.57
CA THR A 104 5.89 -29.16 -15.26
C THR A 104 6.84 -29.86 -14.31
N PHE A 105 8.13 -29.58 -14.40
CA PHE A 105 9.14 -30.08 -13.49
C PHE A 105 8.87 -29.65 -12.04
N CYS A 106 8.59 -28.38 -11.81
CA CYS A 106 8.21 -27.87 -10.49
C CYS A 106 6.81 -28.38 -10.05
N ALA A 107 5.90 -28.54 -11.01
CA ALA A 107 4.53 -28.97 -10.76
C ALA A 107 4.43 -30.42 -10.24
N LYS A 108 5.44 -31.26 -10.45
CA LYS A 108 5.47 -32.63 -9.87
C LYS A 108 5.10 -32.65 -8.39
N CYS A 109 5.60 -31.62 -7.64
CA CYS A 109 5.28 -31.44 -6.22
C CYS A 109 4.28 -30.31 -6.01
N HIS A 110 4.49 -29.14 -6.67
CA HIS A 110 3.71 -27.94 -6.42
C HIS A 110 2.27 -28.00 -6.93
N SER A 111 1.87 -29.03 -7.68
CA SER A 111 0.47 -29.35 -8.02
C SER A 111 -0.10 -30.49 -7.20
N ASP A 112 0.69 -31.16 -6.36
CA ASP A 112 0.20 -32.20 -5.46
C ASP A 112 -0.44 -31.54 -4.21
N ALA A 113 -1.76 -31.56 -4.17
CA ALA A 113 -2.52 -30.95 -3.07
C ALA A 113 -2.29 -31.64 -1.70
N LYS A 114 -1.94 -32.93 -1.67
CA LYS A 114 -1.65 -33.64 -0.43
C LYS A 114 -0.28 -33.24 0.11
N MET A 115 0.73 -33.20 -0.74
CA MET A 115 2.07 -32.76 -0.39
C MET A 115 2.07 -31.30 0.02
N MET A 116 1.47 -30.40 -0.78
CA MET A 116 1.47 -28.96 -0.50
C MET A 116 0.72 -28.59 0.78
N ARG A 117 -0.34 -29.31 1.13
CA ARG A 117 -1.03 -29.11 2.42
C ARG A 117 -0.15 -29.42 3.62
N ALA A 118 0.73 -30.42 3.55
CA ALA A 118 1.66 -30.74 4.62
C ALA A 118 2.61 -29.57 4.94
N TYR A 119 2.88 -28.70 3.95
CA TYR A 119 3.69 -27.48 4.09
C TYR A 119 2.85 -26.19 4.21
N ASN A 120 1.53 -26.31 4.37
CA ASN A 120 0.60 -25.17 4.39
C ASN A 120 0.74 -24.27 3.14
N LYS A 121 0.84 -24.89 1.97
CA LYS A 121 0.97 -24.21 0.66
C LYS A 121 -0.21 -24.55 -0.24
N ARG A 122 -0.52 -23.61 -1.16
CA ARG A 122 -1.47 -23.85 -2.25
C ARG A 122 -0.85 -24.81 -3.27
N ALA A 123 -1.68 -25.45 -4.08
CA ALA A 123 -1.27 -26.37 -5.14
C ALA A 123 -1.76 -25.95 -6.54
N ASP A 124 -2.22 -24.70 -6.68
CA ASP A 124 -2.81 -24.18 -7.92
C ASP A 124 -1.87 -23.25 -8.71
N GLN A 125 -0.62 -23.08 -8.25
CA GLN A 125 0.33 -22.16 -8.89
C GLN A 125 0.62 -22.52 -10.34
N TYR A 126 0.76 -23.81 -10.64
CA TYR A 126 0.99 -24.29 -12.01
C TYR A 126 -0.20 -24.01 -12.91
N ASP A 127 -1.42 -24.32 -12.48
CA ASP A 127 -2.64 -24.08 -13.26
C ASP A 127 -2.82 -22.59 -13.56
N LEU A 128 -2.62 -21.76 -12.54
CA LEU A 128 -2.64 -20.32 -12.70
C LEU A 128 -1.57 -19.82 -13.69
N TYR A 129 -0.35 -20.35 -13.58
CA TYR A 129 0.74 -19.99 -14.49
C TYR A 129 0.43 -20.45 -15.93
N ALA A 130 0.00 -21.68 -16.12
CA ALA A 130 -0.34 -22.23 -17.44
C ALA A 130 -1.45 -21.42 -18.12
N GLY A 131 -2.45 -20.95 -17.35
CA GLY A 131 -3.51 -20.05 -17.80
C GLY A 131 -3.09 -18.59 -17.95
N SER A 132 -1.90 -18.19 -17.52
CA SER A 132 -1.40 -16.82 -17.57
C SER A 132 -0.94 -16.40 -18.96
N VAL A 133 -0.69 -15.08 -19.14
CA VAL A 133 -0.03 -14.58 -20.35
C VAL A 133 1.36 -15.19 -20.52
N HIS A 134 2.11 -15.35 -19.44
CA HIS A 134 3.45 -15.92 -19.47
C HIS A 134 3.44 -17.40 -19.85
N GLY A 135 2.58 -18.21 -19.20
CA GLY A 135 2.49 -19.65 -19.49
C GLY A 135 2.04 -19.94 -20.92
N ARG A 136 1.01 -19.21 -21.40
CA ARG A 136 0.57 -19.33 -22.81
C ARG A 136 1.65 -18.93 -23.82
N LYS A 137 2.46 -17.91 -23.51
CA LYS A 137 3.58 -17.50 -24.35
C LYS A 137 4.66 -18.58 -24.40
N LEU A 138 5.03 -19.14 -23.25
CA LEU A 138 5.97 -20.26 -23.17
C LEU A 138 5.48 -21.47 -23.98
N ALA A 139 4.21 -21.87 -23.78
CA ALA A 139 3.60 -22.98 -24.52
C ALA A 139 3.55 -22.71 -26.04
N GLY A 140 3.47 -21.45 -26.45
CA GLY A 140 3.56 -21.04 -27.86
C GLY A 140 5.00 -20.92 -28.41
N GLY A 141 6.02 -21.35 -27.66
CA GLY A 141 7.42 -21.34 -28.12
C GLY A 141 8.15 -20.01 -27.97
N ASP A 142 7.63 -19.07 -27.14
CA ASP A 142 8.31 -17.80 -26.88
C ASP A 142 9.46 -18.01 -25.89
N GLU A 143 10.68 -18.04 -26.43
CA GLU A 143 11.91 -18.26 -25.65
C GLU A 143 12.22 -17.14 -24.62
N ASP A 144 11.65 -15.96 -24.76
CA ASP A 144 11.78 -14.89 -23.77
C ASP A 144 10.72 -14.96 -22.65
N ALA A 145 9.73 -15.87 -22.75
CA ALA A 145 8.71 -16.02 -21.72
C ALA A 145 9.34 -16.52 -20.39
N PRO A 146 9.00 -15.91 -19.24
CA PRO A 146 9.55 -16.36 -17.95
C PRO A 146 8.94 -17.68 -17.52
N THR A 147 9.72 -18.46 -16.77
CA THR A 147 9.30 -19.69 -16.09
C THR A 147 9.32 -19.50 -14.57
N CYS A 148 9.03 -20.56 -13.80
CA CYS A 148 9.07 -20.52 -12.34
C CYS A 148 10.40 -19.98 -11.81
N VAL A 149 11.52 -20.44 -12.38
CA VAL A 149 12.87 -20.06 -11.94
C VAL A 149 13.24 -18.62 -12.30
N SER A 150 12.54 -18.00 -13.24
CA SER A 150 12.79 -16.60 -13.61
C SER A 150 12.40 -15.62 -12.51
N CYS A 151 11.47 -16.04 -11.63
CA CYS A 151 10.98 -15.24 -10.50
C CYS A 151 11.47 -15.77 -9.16
N HIS A 152 11.56 -17.09 -8.99
CA HIS A 152 11.86 -17.71 -7.70
C HIS A 152 13.33 -18.10 -7.52
N GLY A 153 14.15 -18.03 -8.56
CA GLY A 153 15.48 -18.61 -8.58
C GLY A 153 15.45 -20.11 -8.92
N LYS A 154 16.63 -20.69 -9.01
CA LYS A 154 16.81 -22.12 -9.40
C LYS A 154 17.01 -23.00 -8.17
N HIS A 155 18.16 -22.91 -7.56
CA HIS A 155 18.56 -23.72 -6.41
C HIS A 155 18.41 -22.93 -5.11
N LYS A 156 18.78 -21.64 -5.08
CA LYS A 156 18.54 -20.74 -3.95
C LYS A 156 17.12 -20.17 -3.97
N ILE A 157 16.14 -21.01 -3.65
CA ILE A 157 14.73 -20.61 -3.58
C ILE A 157 14.43 -20.21 -2.13
N LEU A 158 14.30 -18.89 -1.90
CA LEU A 158 14.07 -18.32 -0.58
C LEU A 158 12.58 -18.20 -0.25
N ARG A 159 12.26 -18.14 1.04
CA ARG A 159 10.89 -17.85 1.49
C ARG A 159 10.42 -16.50 0.93
N VAL A 160 9.15 -16.42 0.55
CA VAL A 160 8.54 -15.17 0.04
C VAL A 160 8.71 -13.99 1.03
N LYS A 161 8.76 -14.30 2.34
CA LYS A 161 8.95 -13.29 3.40
C LYS A 161 10.42 -12.91 3.63
N ASP A 162 11.37 -13.64 3.06
CA ASP A 162 12.78 -13.32 3.17
C ASP A 162 13.08 -12.06 2.35
N PRO A 163 13.68 -11.01 2.96
CA PRO A 163 14.01 -9.79 2.24
C PRO A 163 14.96 -9.98 1.05
N ASN A 164 15.73 -11.07 1.01
CA ASN A 164 16.64 -11.40 -0.10
C ASN A 164 15.94 -12.20 -1.21
N SER A 165 14.71 -12.68 -0.99
CA SER A 165 13.95 -13.36 -2.02
C SER A 165 13.60 -12.42 -3.17
N MET A 166 13.80 -12.85 -4.40
CA MET A 166 13.41 -12.08 -5.59
C MET A 166 11.90 -11.74 -5.58
N VAL A 167 11.08 -12.61 -4.99
CA VAL A 167 9.63 -12.45 -4.88
C VAL A 167 9.19 -11.82 -3.56
N HIS A 168 10.12 -11.35 -2.72
CA HIS A 168 9.76 -10.52 -1.59
C HIS A 168 9.15 -9.20 -2.08
N ARG A 169 8.12 -8.71 -1.37
CA ARG A 169 7.34 -7.55 -1.82
C ARG A 169 8.20 -6.35 -2.21
N LYS A 170 9.26 -6.06 -1.44
CA LYS A 170 10.18 -4.95 -1.74
C LYS A 170 10.95 -5.11 -3.06
N ASN A 171 11.12 -6.33 -3.57
CA ASN A 171 11.91 -6.63 -4.76
C ASN A 171 11.04 -6.81 -6.02
N ILE A 172 9.70 -6.86 -5.88
CA ILE A 172 8.76 -7.08 -6.99
C ILE A 172 8.94 -6.09 -8.14
N PRO A 173 9.05 -4.76 -7.90
CA PRO A 173 9.21 -3.82 -9.02
C PRO A 173 10.45 -4.12 -9.85
N GLN A 174 11.58 -4.36 -9.21
CA GLN A 174 12.85 -4.67 -9.86
C GLN A 174 12.83 -6.02 -10.56
N MET A 175 12.27 -7.05 -9.91
CA MET A 175 12.15 -8.38 -10.48
C MET A 175 11.30 -8.37 -11.76
N CYS A 176 10.15 -7.74 -11.77
CA CYS A 176 9.32 -7.57 -12.96
C CYS A 176 10.01 -6.69 -14.00
N GLY A 177 10.61 -5.58 -13.56
CA GLY A 177 11.32 -4.61 -14.39
C GLY A 177 12.51 -5.21 -15.11
N GLY A 178 13.19 -6.21 -14.56
CA GLY A 178 14.29 -6.89 -15.19
C GLY A 178 14.00 -7.36 -16.63
N CYS A 179 12.76 -7.80 -16.87
CA CYS A 179 12.29 -8.11 -18.22
C CYS A 179 11.47 -6.97 -18.82
N HIS A 180 10.53 -6.39 -18.07
CA HIS A 180 9.58 -5.39 -18.58
C HIS A 180 10.19 -4.01 -18.85
N SER A 181 11.46 -3.78 -18.51
CA SER A 181 12.25 -2.62 -18.94
C SER A 181 13.31 -3.00 -19.98
N ASN A 182 13.37 -4.25 -20.40
CA ASN A 182 14.35 -4.70 -21.40
C ASN A 182 13.87 -4.37 -22.81
N LYS A 183 14.57 -3.42 -23.45
CA LYS A 183 14.27 -2.96 -24.80
C LYS A 183 14.37 -4.09 -25.83
N GLU A 184 15.37 -4.98 -25.72
CA GLU A 184 15.58 -6.06 -26.69
C GLU A 184 14.43 -7.06 -26.67
N VAL A 185 13.93 -7.39 -25.49
CA VAL A 185 12.78 -8.30 -25.30
C VAL A 185 11.48 -7.69 -25.86
N PHE A 186 11.24 -6.38 -25.63
CA PHE A 186 9.96 -5.76 -25.93
C PHE A 186 9.88 -5.06 -27.28
N ALA A 187 11.02 -4.61 -27.88
CA ALA A 187 11.04 -4.04 -29.21
C ALA A 187 10.55 -5.04 -30.28
N LYS A 188 10.98 -6.29 -30.19
CA LYS A 188 10.53 -7.38 -31.07
C LYS A 188 9.00 -7.57 -31.03
N ARG A 189 8.37 -7.24 -29.89
CA ARG A 189 6.92 -7.40 -29.63
C ARG A 189 6.14 -6.14 -29.93
N ARG A 190 6.77 -5.05 -30.34
CA ARG A 190 6.14 -3.71 -30.51
C ARG A 190 5.35 -3.29 -29.28
N LYS A 191 5.90 -3.52 -28.08
CA LYS A 191 5.29 -3.18 -26.79
C LYS A 191 6.16 -2.17 -26.06
N PRO A 192 5.56 -1.28 -25.25
CA PRO A 192 6.31 -0.39 -24.38
C PRO A 192 7.20 -1.21 -23.41
N PHE A 193 8.33 -0.63 -23.02
CA PHE A 193 9.28 -1.24 -22.08
C PHE A 193 9.67 -0.27 -20.95
N ASN A 194 8.84 0.73 -20.70
CA ASN A 194 9.06 1.77 -19.69
C ASN A 194 8.13 1.65 -18.48
N GLN A 195 7.49 0.49 -18.27
CA GLN A 195 6.49 0.32 -17.22
C GLN A 195 7.07 0.53 -15.81
N LEU A 196 8.30 0.05 -15.56
CA LEU A 196 8.98 0.28 -14.28
C LEU A 196 9.28 1.77 -14.09
N GLU A 197 9.81 2.45 -15.11
CA GLU A 197 10.09 3.89 -15.06
C GLU A 197 8.83 4.71 -14.77
N LEU A 198 7.73 4.39 -15.43
CA LEU A 198 6.44 5.04 -15.19
C LEU A 198 5.93 4.76 -13.77
N TYR A 199 6.00 3.49 -13.31
CA TYR A 199 5.61 3.15 -11.96
C TYR A 199 6.44 3.90 -10.91
N GLN A 200 7.75 4.06 -11.14
CA GLN A 200 8.64 4.81 -10.25
C GLN A 200 8.29 6.30 -10.16
N LYS A 201 7.57 6.86 -11.14
CA LYS A 201 7.04 8.23 -11.12
C LYS A 201 5.69 8.33 -10.39
N SER A 202 5.06 7.20 -10.06
CA SER A 202 3.73 7.18 -9.45
C SER A 202 3.74 7.55 -7.96
N TRP A 203 2.57 8.01 -7.47
CA TRP A 203 2.33 8.19 -6.05
C TRP A 203 2.45 6.89 -5.26
N HIS A 204 2.04 5.77 -5.84
CA HIS A 204 2.17 4.45 -5.21
C HIS A 204 3.64 4.10 -4.97
N TYR A 205 4.51 4.32 -5.96
CA TYR A 205 5.94 4.05 -5.79
C TYR A 205 6.60 5.02 -4.81
N GLN A 206 6.19 6.28 -4.78
CA GLN A 206 6.70 7.23 -3.79
C GLN A 206 6.46 6.69 -2.37
N LYS A 207 5.24 6.27 -2.05
CA LYS A 207 4.92 5.67 -0.76
C LYS A 207 5.65 4.36 -0.51
N PHE A 208 5.78 3.53 -1.54
CA PHE A 208 6.57 2.31 -1.48
C PHE A 208 8.04 2.59 -1.12
N SER A 209 8.66 3.59 -1.72
CA SER A 209 10.05 3.99 -1.46
C SER A 209 10.26 4.59 -0.07
N GLU A 210 9.21 5.17 0.52
CA GLU A 210 9.17 5.63 1.91
C GLU A 210 9.03 4.47 2.93
N GLY A 211 8.87 3.22 2.45
CA GLY A 211 8.79 2.01 3.27
C GLY A 211 7.36 1.48 3.49
N ASP A 212 6.33 2.10 2.91
CA ASP A 212 4.97 1.57 2.96
C ASP A 212 4.81 0.39 1.99
N LEU A 213 4.92 -0.81 2.53
CA LEU A 213 4.74 -2.04 1.76
C LEU A 213 3.27 -2.44 1.57
N LEU A 214 2.30 -1.66 2.05
CA LEU A 214 0.88 -1.92 1.82
C LEU A 214 0.40 -1.36 0.48
N VAL A 215 1.10 -0.37 -0.07
CA VAL A 215 0.77 0.19 -1.40
C VAL A 215 0.98 -0.84 -2.51
N PRO A 216 0.21 -0.75 -3.62
CA PRO A 216 0.26 -1.75 -4.67
C PRO A 216 1.60 -1.76 -5.43
N THR A 217 2.07 -2.95 -5.74
CA THR A 217 3.18 -3.25 -6.66
C THR A 217 2.64 -3.87 -7.95
N CYS A 218 3.52 -4.25 -8.86
CA CYS A 218 3.13 -4.85 -10.15
C CYS A 218 2.15 -6.02 -9.98
N MET A 219 2.38 -6.90 -9.00
CA MET A 219 1.57 -8.11 -8.81
C MET A 219 0.18 -7.83 -8.24
N ASP A 220 -0.03 -6.71 -7.56
CA ASP A 220 -1.34 -6.38 -6.98
C ASP A 220 -2.35 -6.01 -8.07
N CYS A 221 -1.85 -5.39 -9.15
CA CYS A 221 -2.65 -5.02 -10.31
C CYS A 221 -2.74 -6.17 -11.34
N HIS A 222 -1.61 -6.80 -11.65
CA HIS A 222 -1.53 -7.78 -12.75
C HIS A 222 -1.67 -9.24 -12.29
N GLY A 223 -1.57 -9.51 -11.01
CA GLY A 223 -1.45 -10.86 -10.45
C GLY A 223 0.00 -11.33 -10.41
N ASN A 224 0.20 -12.53 -9.87
CA ASN A 224 1.51 -13.17 -9.79
C ASN A 224 1.60 -14.41 -10.70
N HIS A 225 1.07 -15.58 -10.29
CA HIS A 225 1.08 -16.76 -11.13
C HIS A 225 0.06 -16.66 -12.29
N GLY A 226 -1.16 -16.18 -12.01
CA GLY A 226 -2.22 -16.00 -13.01
C GLY A 226 -2.24 -14.59 -13.62
N ILE A 227 -1.14 -14.15 -14.22
CA ILE A 227 -1.05 -12.83 -14.86
C ILE A 227 -1.98 -12.76 -16.06
N LEU A 228 -2.96 -11.86 -15.99
CA LEU A 228 -4.01 -11.70 -17.00
C LEU A 228 -3.61 -10.65 -18.06
N PRO A 229 -4.22 -10.74 -19.26
CA PRO A 229 -4.12 -9.67 -20.25
C PRO A 229 -4.57 -8.33 -19.68
N VAL A 230 -3.91 -7.24 -20.08
CA VAL A 230 -4.20 -5.87 -19.60
C VAL A 230 -5.61 -5.39 -19.95
N ARG A 231 -6.24 -5.98 -20.97
CA ARG A 231 -7.63 -5.68 -21.37
C ARG A 231 -8.68 -6.53 -20.64
N SER A 232 -8.27 -7.40 -19.73
CA SER A 232 -9.27 -8.16 -18.95
C SER A 232 -9.99 -7.23 -17.97
N GLU A 233 -11.29 -7.41 -17.80
CA GLU A 233 -12.11 -6.66 -16.86
C GLU A 233 -11.48 -6.63 -15.44
N ARG A 234 -10.91 -7.76 -15.01
CA ARG A 234 -10.23 -7.86 -13.71
C ARG A 234 -9.07 -6.87 -13.56
N VAL A 235 -8.29 -6.62 -14.60
CA VAL A 235 -7.20 -5.62 -14.58
C VAL A 235 -7.77 -4.21 -14.69
N GLN A 236 -8.80 -3.99 -15.51
CA GLN A 236 -9.43 -2.69 -15.67
C GLN A 236 -10.10 -2.19 -14.39
N THR A 237 -10.66 -3.11 -13.59
CA THR A 237 -11.37 -2.78 -12.34
C THR A 237 -10.53 -3.04 -11.07
N VAL A 238 -9.24 -3.33 -11.21
CA VAL A 238 -8.38 -3.70 -10.08
C VAL A 238 -8.30 -2.63 -9.00
N CYS A 239 -8.40 -1.36 -9.37
CA CYS A 239 -8.39 -0.21 -8.47
C CYS A 239 -9.49 -0.30 -7.39
N PHE A 240 -10.64 -0.91 -7.72
CA PHE A 240 -11.78 -1.05 -6.81
C PHE A 240 -11.47 -1.85 -5.55
N LYS A 241 -10.41 -2.68 -5.58
CA LYS A 241 -10.02 -3.50 -4.42
C LYS A 241 -9.54 -2.67 -3.24
N CYS A 242 -8.89 -1.54 -3.53
CA CYS A 242 -8.33 -0.65 -2.51
C CYS A 242 -9.08 0.69 -2.44
N HIS A 243 -9.60 1.18 -3.58
CA HIS A 243 -10.32 2.44 -3.70
C HIS A 243 -11.84 2.20 -3.75
N ALA A 244 -12.38 1.50 -2.73
CA ALA A 244 -13.78 1.06 -2.71
C ALA A 244 -14.77 2.24 -2.68
N ALA A 245 -14.50 3.31 -1.92
CA ALA A 245 -15.37 4.48 -1.84
C ALA A 245 -15.47 5.19 -3.20
N GLN A 246 -14.32 5.41 -3.86
CA GLN A 246 -14.28 5.98 -5.20
C GLN A 246 -15.01 5.09 -6.21
N ALA A 247 -14.86 3.77 -6.08
CA ALA A 247 -15.53 2.82 -6.95
C ALA A 247 -17.06 2.87 -6.81
N GLU A 248 -17.60 2.99 -5.60
CA GLU A 248 -19.04 3.10 -5.36
C GLU A 248 -19.60 4.40 -5.96
N HIS A 249 -18.93 5.52 -5.77
CA HIS A 249 -19.33 6.78 -6.40
C HIS A 249 -19.22 6.72 -7.92
N TYR A 250 -18.14 6.13 -8.47
CA TYR A 250 -18.01 5.93 -9.91
C TYR A 250 -19.11 5.05 -10.49
N LYS A 251 -19.51 3.97 -9.80
CA LYS A 251 -20.63 3.11 -10.22
C LYS A 251 -21.99 3.83 -10.21
N SER A 252 -22.10 4.92 -9.46
CA SER A 252 -23.30 5.77 -9.43
C SER A 252 -23.23 6.93 -10.43
N SER A 253 -22.14 7.06 -11.19
CA SER A 253 -21.93 8.14 -12.15
C SER A 253 -22.42 7.81 -13.56
N PRO A 254 -22.65 8.82 -14.42
CA PRO A 254 -22.93 8.62 -15.84
C PRO A 254 -21.82 7.86 -16.58
N HIS A 255 -20.57 7.95 -16.12
CA HIS A 255 -19.43 7.24 -16.69
C HIS A 255 -19.52 5.72 -16.50
N TRP A 256 -20.15 5.25 -15.41
CA TRP A 256 -20.39 3.81 -15.23
C TRP A 256 -21.35 3.24 -16.27
N ASP A 257 -22.37 4.01 -16.65
CA ASP A 257 -23.29 3.57 -17.71
C ASP A 257 -22.61 3.55 -19.08
N ALA A 258 -21.71 4.50 -19.35
CA ALA A 258 -20.86 4.46 -20.54
C ALA A 258 -19.94 3.25 -20.52
N TYR A 259 -19.26 2.99 -19.39
CA TYR A 259 -18.39 1.81 -19.22
C TYR A 259 -19.11 0.49 -19.48
N LYS A 260 -20.32 0.32 -18.94
CA LYS A 260 -21.11 -0.90 -19.20
C LYS A 260 -21.44 -1.13 -20.67
N LYS A 261 -21.54 -0.06 -21.45
CA LYS A 261 -21.87 -0.10 -22.89
C LYS A 261 -20.66 -0.30 -23.79
N SER A 262 -19.54 0.35 -23.49
CA SER A 262 -18.36 0.44 -24.38
C SER A 262 -17.08 -0.12 -23.75
N GLY A 263 -17.06 -0.40 -22.45
CA GLY A 263 -15.85 -0.76 -21.71
C GLY A 263 -14.97 0.45 -21.32
N GLU A 264 -15.43 1.67 -21.61
CA GLU A 264 -14.74 2.93 -21.32
C GLU A 264 -15.71 4.02 -20.86
N PRO A 265 -15.28 5.02 -20.07
CA PRO A 265 -13.96 5.14 -19.43
C PRO A 265 -13.81 4.24 -18.20
N VAL A 266 -12.59 3.90 -17.82
CA VAL A 266 -12.25 3.30 -16.52
C VAL A 266 -11.22 4.18 -15.79
N CYS A 267 -10.89 3.86 -14.55
CA CYS A 267 -10.06 4.69 -13.66
C CYS A 267 -8.80 5.25 -14.34
N PHE A 268 -8.07 4.41 -15.09
CA PHE A 268 -6.81 4.81 -15.70
C PHE A 268 -6.95 5.77 -16.90
N HIS A 269 -8.13 5.97 -17.44
CA HIS A 269 -8.35 7.00 -18.46
C HIS A 269 -8.22 8.41 -17.87
N CYS A 270 -8.60 8.56 -16.60
CA CYS A 270 -8.45 9.81 -15.86
C CYS A 270 -7.19 9.86 -15.00
N HIS A 271 -6.73 8.72 -14.49
CA HIS A 271 -5.62 8.67 -13.51
C HIS A 271 -4.33 8.08 -14.07
N LYS A 272 -4.30 7.69 -15.35
CA LYS A 272 -3.23 6.89 -15.97
C LYS A 272 -3.12 5.49 -15.30
N ASN A 273 -2.14 4.69 -15.70
CA ASN A 273 -2.02 3.31 -15.23
C ASN A 273 -0.76 3.04 -14.41
N HIS A 274 0.43 3.26 -14.95
CA HIS A 274 1.68 3.03 -14.22
C HIS A 274 2.18 4.28 -13.50
N ASP A 275 2.07 5.44 -14.10
CA ASP A 275 2.44 6.74 -13.54
C ASP A 275 1.27 7.45 -12.82
N VAL A 276 0.51 6.69 -12.06
CA VAL A 276 -0.62 7.22 -11.28
C VAL A 276 -0.14 8.35 -10.37
N ALA A 277 -0.47 9.58 -10.73
CA ALA A 277 -0.07 10.75 -9.99
C ALA A 277 -0.90 10.93 -8.71
N ARG A 278 -0.38 11.73 -7.77
CA ARG A 278 -1.19 12.20 -6.64
C ARG A 278 -2.46 12.88 -7.16
N PRO A 279 -3.63 12.62 -6.55
CA PRO A 279 -4.87 13.26 -6.97
C PRO A 279 -4.75 14.79 -6.98
N SER A 280 -5.26 15.40 -8.05
CA SER A 280 -5.32 16.86 -8.19
C SER A 280 -6.67 17.24 -8.77
N ILE A 281 -7.31 18.24 -8.19
CA ILE A 281 -8.56 18.80 -8.70
C ILE A 281 -8.37 19.53 -10.04
N ALA A 282 -7.14 19.94 -10.36
CA ALA A 282 -6.81 20.57 -11.63
C ALA A 282 -7.09 19.68 -12.86
N LYS A 283 -7.35 18.39 -12.65
CA LYS A 283 -7.78 17.46 -13.73
C LYS A 283 -9.12 17.84 -14.36
N PHE A 284 -9.97 18.58 -13.64
CA PHE A 284 -11.26 19.00 -14.13
C PHE A 284 -11.21 20.22 -15.07
N ASN A 285 -10.06 20.89 -15.21
CA ASN A 285 -9.92 22.12 -16.04
C ASN A 285 -9.31 21.90 -17.43
N GLY A 286 -9.08 20.67 -17.83
CA GLY A 286 -8.58 20.36 -19.15
C GLY A 286 -7.12 20.71 -19.43
N LYS A 287 -6.32 21.03 -18.39
CA LYS A 287 -4.93 21.48 -18.55
C LYS A 287 -3.87 20.43 -18.21
N GLN A 288 -4.27 19.23 -17.87
CA GLN A 288 -3.37 18.10 -17.54
C GLN A 288 -3.60 16.91 -18.46
N ASP A 289 -2.62 16.01 -18.56
CA ASP A 289 -2.54 14.87 -19.49
C ASP A 289 -3.78 13.96 -19.59
N VAL A 290 -4.72 14.05 -18.65
CA VAL A 290 -5.99 13.33 -18.67
C VAL A 290 -7.08 14.30 -18.21
N ASP A 291 -7.81 14.79 -19.14
CA ASP A 291 -8.82 15.80 -18.90
C ASP A 291 -10.15 15.45 -19.61
N CYS A 292 -11.19 16.18 -19.27
CA CYS A 292 -12.50 15.98 -19.82
C CYS A 292 -12.55 16.20 -21.36
N VAL A 293 -11.66 17.03 -21.90
CA VAL A 293 -11.66 17.39 -23.34
C VAL A 293 -11.21 16.26 -24.26
N GLN A 294 -10.64 15.19 -23.74
CA GLN A 294 -10.37 14.00 -24.55
C GLN A 294 -11.64 13.32 -25.06
N CYS A 295 -12.76 13.50 -24.37
CA CYS A 295 -14.05 12.89 -24.69
C CYS A 295 -15.18 13.91 -24.81
N HIS A 296 -15.05 15.08 -24.18
CA HIS A 296 -16.08 16.12 -24.12
C HIS A 296 -15.58 17.44 -24.70
N ASP A 297 -16.36 18.05 -25.58
CA ASP A 297 -16.06 19.40 -26.03
C ASP A 297 -16.06 20.40 -24.88
N GLU A 298 -15.16 21.39 -24.91
CA GLU A 298 -15.04 22.45 -23.88
C GLU A 298 -16.33 23.24 -23.61
N LYS A 299 -17.26 23.25 -24.56
CA LYS A 299 -18.57 23.89 -24.41
C LYS A 299 -19.69 22.93 -24.00
N SER A 300 -19.37 21.67 -23.84
CA SER A 300 -20.38 20.66 -23.47
C SER A 300 -20.84 20.85 -22.02
N PRO A 301 -22.09 20.53 -21.70
CA PRO A 301 -22.57 20.55 -20.32
C PRO A 301 -21.74 19.68 -19.37
N ALA A 302 -21.22 18.57 -19.85
CA ALA A 302 -20.38 17.65 -19.06
C ALA A 302 -19.03 18.31 -18.68
N TYR A 303 -18.38 18.99 -19.62
CA TYR A 303 -17.15 19.73 -19.34
C TYR A 303 -17.38 20.89 -18.37
N LEU A 304 -18.44 21.67 -18.59
CA LEU A 304 -18.80 22.77 -17.71
C LEU A 304 -19.10 22.30 -16.27
N ALA A 305 -19.79 21.15 -16.14
CA ALA A 305 -20.01 20.53 -14.83
C ALA A 305 -18.70 20.15 -14.13
N GLY A 306 -17.70 19.68 -14.88
CA GLY A 306 -16.34 19.45 -14.36
C GLY A 306 -15.69 20.69 -13.79
N LEU A 307 -15.78 21.83 -14.50
CA LEU A 307 -15.27 23.12 -14.02
C LEU A 307 -15.98 23.59 -12.74
N ASP A 308 -17.30 23.40 -12.67
CA ASP A 308 -18.06 23.70 -11.47
C ASP A 308 -17.61 22.84 -10.27
N ILE A 309 -17.41 21.53 -10.47
CA ILE A 309 -16.88 20.61 -9.46
C ILE A 309 -15.50 21.09 -8.98
N GLN A 310 -14.62 21.49 -9.90
CA GLN A 310 -13.32 22.04 -9.55
C GLN A 310 -13.46 23.28 -8.66
N SER A 311 -14.27 24.24 -9.05
CA SER A 311 -14.49 25.49 -8.31
C SER A 311 -15.00 25.24 -6.89
N VAL A 312 -15.95 24.33 -6.73
CA VAL A 312 -16.47 23.91 -5.42
C VAL A 312 -15.37 23.31 -4.56
N MET A 313 -14.59 22.39 -5.11
CA MET A 313 -13.50 21.73 -4.39
C MET A 313 -12.37 22.70 -4.01
N GLU A 314 -11.99 23.64 -4.91
CA GLU A 314 -11.00 24.67 -4.63
C GLU A 314 -11.43 25.56 -3.46
N SER A 315 -12.70 25.99 -3.47
CA SER A 315 -13.26 26.81 -2.40
C SER A 315 -13.21 26.08 -1.04
N THR A 316 -13.54 24.78 -1.03
CA THR A 316 -13.52 23.98 0.19
C THR A 316 -12.09 23.76 0.69
N ILE A 317 -11.17 23.40 -0.19
CA ILE A 317 -9.76 23.18 0.15
C ILE A 317 -9.16 24.47 0.73
N ASN A 318 -9.44 25.63 0.13
CA ASN A 318 -8.93 26.91 0.58
C ASN A 318 -9.50 27.28 1.96
N ALA A 319 -10.80 27.06 2.19
CA ALA A 319 -11.41 27.34 3.48
C ALA A 319 -10.81 26.48 4.61
N VAL A 320 -10.74 25.15 4.39
CA VAL A 320 -10.21 24.22 5.38
C VAL A 320 -8.73 24.45 5.64
N SER A 321 -7.93 24.67 4.58
CA SER A 321 -6.49 24.92 4.70
C SER A 321 -6.20 26.24 5.43
N SER A 322 -6.97 27.29 5.14
CA SER A 322 -6.85 28.59 5.80
C SER A 322 -7.20 28.49 7.29
N ALA A 323 -8.30 27.82 7.63
CA ALA A 323 -8.69 27.62 9.01
C ALA A 323 -7.65 26.80 9.80
N LYS A 324 -7.08 25.76 9.15
CA LYS A 324 -6.01 24.97 9.74
C LYS A 324 -4.77 25.80 10.00
N ALA A 325 -4.28 26.51 9.00
CA ALA A 325 -3.09 27.36 9.13
C ALA A 325 -3.26 28.39 10.26
N LYS A 326 -4.45 28.99 10.35
CA LYS A 326 -4.79 29.98 11.36
C LYS A 326 -4.82 29.41 12.78
N LEU A 327 -5.41 28.21 12.95
CA LEU A 327 -5.42 27.52 14.23
C LEU A 327 -4.02 27.06 14.64
N ASP A 328 -3.21 26.55 13.70
CA ASP A 328 -1.84 26.15 13.94
C ASP A 328 -0.95 27.34 14.35
N ASP A 329 -1.11 28.50 13.69
CA ASP A 329 -0.43 29.74 14.08
C ASP A 329 -0.86 30.23 15.47
N PHE A 330 -2.15 30.17 15.77
CA PHE A 330 -2.67 30.49 17.11
C PHE A 330 -2.03 29.58 18.18
N LYS A 331 -1.97 28.27 17.95
CA LYS A 331 -1.36 27.30 18.86
C LYS A 331 0.13 27.60 19.10
N ALA A 332 0.84 27.98 18.07
CA ALA A 332 2.27 28.25 18.14
C ALA A 332 2.60 29.58 18.88
N ASN A 333 1.76 30.61 18.72
CA ASN A 333 2.08 31.98 19.10
C ASN A 333 1.22 32.56 20.23
N ALA A 334 0.06 31.97 20.53
CA ALA A 334 -0.85 32.48 21.54
C ALA A 334 -0.59 31.85 22.93
N HIS A 335 -0.17 32.67 23.87
CA HIS A 335 -0.02 32.31 25.27
C HIS A 335 -1.20 32.93 26.07
N GLY A 336 -2.20 32.12 26.41
CA GLY A 336 -3.39 32.69 27.08
C GLY A 336 -4.32 31.72 27.79
N GLY A 337 -3.98 30.42 27.80
CA GLY A 337 -4.77 29.40 28.51
C GLY A 337 -6.18 29.21 27.92
N PHE A 338 -6.31 29.31 26.62
CA PHE A 338 -7.57 29.08 25.92
C PHE A 338 -7.82 27.57 25.73
N GLU A 339 -9.06 27.15 25.91
CA GLU A 339 -9.53 25.81 25.58
C GLU A 339 -9.81 25.74 24.07
N ILE A 340 -9.01 24.94 23.35
CA ILE A 340 -9.07 24.84 21.88
C ILE A 340 -9.53 23.47 21.38
N SER A 341 -9.80 22.51 22.29
CA SER A 341 -10.13 21.13 21.92
C SER A 341 -11.37 21.05 21.04
N GLU A 342 -12.37 21.90 21.26
CA GLU A 342 -13.57 21.93 20.41
C GLU A 342 -13.30 22.51 19.01
N LEU A 343 -12.38 23.47 18.89
CA LEU A 343 -11.94 23.97 17.58
C LEU A 343 -11.19 22.90 16.81
N GLU A 344 -10.30 22.15 17.48
CA GLU A 344 -9.58 21.03 16.87
C GLU A 344 -10.55 19.96 16.36
N LYS A 345 -11.54 19.56 17.16
CA LYS A 345 -12.58 18.61 16.75
C LYS A 345 -13.41 19.12 15.56
N THR A 346 -13.78 20.41 15.59
CA THR A 346 -14.56 21.01 14.49
C THR A 346 -13.75 21.06 13.20
N LEU A 347 -12.47 21.41 13.28
CA LEU A 347 -11.57 21.41 12.14
C LEU A 347 -11.30 19.99 11.62
N GLU A 348 -11.17 19.03 12.51
CA GLU A 348 -11.05 17.61 12.13
C GLU A 348 -12.30 17.13 11.38
N LYS A 349 -13.50 17.45 11.86
CA LYS A 349 -14.76 17.14 11.15
C LYS A 349 -14.76 17.78 9.76
N SER A 350 -14.43 19.06 9.66
CA SER A 350 -14.35 19.76 8.37
C SER A 350 -13.33 19.10 7.42
N SER A 351 -12.18 18.69 7.96
CA SER A 351 -11.13 17.99 7.18
C SER A 351 -11.59 16.60 6.72
N ASN A 352 -12.33 15.87 7.55
CA ASN A 352 -12.90 14.58 7.20
C ASN A 352 -13.98 14.74 6.12
N SER A 353 -14.85 15.75 6.22
CA SER A 353 -15.81 16.08 5.16
C SER A 353 -15.11 16.43 3.84
N LEU A 354 -14.00 17.18 3.86
CA LEU A 354 -13.20 17.44 2.67
C LEU A 354 -12.63 16.13 2.07
N ALA A 355 -12.17 15.18 2.90
CA ALA A 355 -11.68 13.88 2.43
C ALA A 355 -12.81 13.06 1.78
N GLU A 356 -14.03 13.10 2.32
CA GLU A 356 -15.21 12.47 1.72
C GLU A 356 -15.59 13.13 0.40
N LEU A 357 -15.56 14.45 0.31
CA LEU A 357 -15.79 15.21 -0.92
C LEU A 357 -14.85 14.80 -2.05
N HIS A 358 -13.57 14.52 -1.75
CA HIS A 358 -12.64 13.98 -2.75
C HIS A 358 -13.10 12.64 -3.33
N THR A 359 -13.76 11.80 -2.56
CA THR A 359 -14.32 10.54 -3.08
C THR A 359 -15.60 10.79 -3.86
N LEU A 360 -16.44 11.70 -3.38
CA LEU A 360 -17.73 12.05 -3.97
C LEU A 360 -17.59 12.69 -5.36
N THR A 361 -16.47 13.35 -5.68
CA THR A 361 -16.21 13.87 -7.03
C THR A 361 -16.38 12.82 -8.12
N HIS A 362 -16.18 11.53 -7.81
CA HIS A 362 -16.34 10.43 -8.78
C HIS A 362 -17.81 10.14 -9.16
N LYS A 363 -18.75 10.65 -8.38
CA LYS A 363 -20.18 10.57 -8.70
C LYS A 363 -20.59 11.57 -9.81
N LEU A 364 -19.85 12.67 -9.93
CA LEU A 364 -20.08 13.76 -10.87
C LEU A 364 -21.45 14.46 -10.69
N GLU A 365 -21.99 14.42 -9.47
CA GLU A 365 -23.22 15.11 -9.08
C GLU A 365 -22.89 16.45 -8.39
N LYS A 366 -22.96 17.52 -9.14
CA LYS A 366 -22.61 18.86 -8.70
C LYS A 366 -23.42 19.34 -7.48
N GLU A 367 -24.74 19.14 -7.47
CA GLU A 367 -25.61 19.68 -6.42
C GLU A 367 -25.35 19.01 -5.06
N GLN A 368 -25.14 17.70 -5.07
CA GLN A 368 -24.76 16.99 -3.84
C GLN A 368 -23.39 17.46 -3.34
N LEU A 369 -22.41 17.56 -4.23
CA LEU A 369 -21.07 18.02 -3.89
C LEU A 369 -21.09 19.42 -3.29
N LYS A 370 -21.88 20.34 -3.88
CA LYS A 370 -22.02 21.72 -3.39
C LYS A 370 -22.60 21.76 -1.99
N LYS A 371 -23.67 21.02 -1.73
CA LYS A 371 -24.32 20.95 -0.42
C LYS A 371 -23.34 20.48 0.68
N GLU A 372 -22.64 19.38 0.44
CA GLU A 372 -21.68 18.83 1.41
C GLU A 372 -20.45 19.71 1.58
N SER A 373 -20.03 20.43 0.51
CA SER A 373 -18.99 21.44 0.54
C SER A 373 -19.36 22.62 1.44
N GLU A 374 -20.59 23.13 1.36
CA GLU A 374 -21.08 24.25 2.16
C GLU A 374 -21.01 23.92 3.66
N GLU A 375 -21.30 22.68 4.05
CA GLU A 375 -21.16 22.22 5.45
C GLU A 375 -19.69 22.25 5.91
N ALA A 376 -18.77 21.73 5.10
CA ALA A 376 -17.34 21.73 5.42
C ALA A 376 -16.76 23.14 5.50
N ILE A 377 -17.14 24.02 4.57
CA ILE A 377 -16.73 25.43 4.55
C ILE A 377 -17.25 26.16 5.79
N THR A 378 -18.50 25.93 6.16
CA THR A 378 -19.10 26.57 7.36
C THR A 378 -18.33 26.20 8.61
N MET A 379 -18.05 24.91 8.83
CA MET A 379 -17.25 24.45 9.96
C MET A 379 -15.85 25.10 9.99
N ALA A 380 -15.17 25.18 8.86
CA ALA A 380 -13.86 25.82 8.75
C ALA A 380 -13.91 27.32 9.05
N GLN A 381 -14.94 28.01 8.56
CA GLN A 381 -15.14 29.44 8.82
C GLN A 381 -15.45 29.71 10.29
N ASP A 382 -16.21 28.85 10.95
CA ASP A 382 -16.53 28.99 12.37
C ASP A 382 -15.26 28.84 13.23
N VAL A 383 -14.41 27.86 12.93
CA VAL A 383 -13.07 27.75 13.55
C VAL A 383 -12.26 29.04 13.34
N SER A 384 -12.25 29.56 12.13
CA SER A 384 -11.50 30.78 11.81
C SER A 384 -12.02 32.01 12.60
N LYS A 385 -13.34 32.18 12.73
CA LYS A 385 -13.98 33.23 13.51
C LYS A 385 -13.69 33.12 15.00
N ASP A 386 -13.70 31.91 15.54
CA ASP A 386 -13.43 31.68 16.95
C ASP A 386 -11.96 31.98 17.30
N VAL A 387 -11.02 31.61 16.42
CA VAL A 387 -9.61 32.02 16.56
C VAL A 387 -9.47 33.54 16.53
N ASP A 388 -10.16 34.24 15.61
CA ASP A 388 -10.14 35.72 15.57
C ASP A 388 -10.67 36.33 16.88
N ARG A 389 -11.73 35.78 17.44
CA ARG A 389 -12.29 36.21 18.71
C ARG A 389 -11.28 36.04 19.86
N MET A 390 -10.61 34.88 19.92
CA MET A 390 -9.57 34.63 20.92
C MET A 390 -8.38 35.59 20.78
N LEU A 391 -7.95 35.88 19.56
CA LEU A 391 -6.87 36.84 19.30
C LEU A 391 -7.27 38.25 19.73
N ALA A 392 -8.50 38.68 19.45
CA ALA A 392 -9.03 39.96 19.91
C ALA A 392 -9.08 40.05 21.44
N GLU A 393 -9.47 38.96 22.10
CA GLU A 393 -9.45 38.90 23.56
C GLU A 393 -8.04 39.00 24.15
N ILE A 394 -7.05 38.32 23.54
CA ILE A 394 -5.63 38.45 23.96
C ILE A 394 -5.19 39.91 23.84
N ASN A 395 -5.49 40.58 22.75
CA ASN A 395 -5.12 41.96 22.56
C ASN A 395 -5.78 42.87 23.59
N THR A 396 -7.05 42.65 23.90
CA THR A 396 -7.75 43.40 24.94
C THR A 396 -7.12 43.19 26.32
N ARG A 397 -6.78 41.96 26.67
CA ARG A 397 -6.06 41.64 27.92
C ARG A 397 -4.68 42.27 27.98
N LYS A 398 -3.92 42.29 26.88
CA LYS A 398 -2.61 42.96 26.80
C LYS A 398 -2.72 44.44 27.01
N ILE A 399 -3.69 45.14 26.39
CA ILE A 399 -3.94 46.56 26.56
C ILE A 399 -4.34 46.87 28.01
N GLY A 400 -5.25 46.09 28.59
CA GLY A 400 -5.64 46.23 30.00
C GLY A 400 -4.48 46.05 30.96
N LEU A 401 -3.61 45.05 30.72
CA LEU A 401 -2.42 44.83 31.54
C LEU A 401 -1.42 45.96 31.42
N ALA A 402 -1.19 46.52 30.21
CA ALA A 402 -0.34 47.69 30.00
C ALA A 402 -0.87 48.91 30.77
N GLY A 403 -2.17 49.15 30.73
CA GLY A 403 -2.81 50.17 31.52
C GLY A 403 -2.63 49.99 33.02
N ALA A 404 -2.82 48.78 33.55
CA ALA A 404 -2.59 48.45 34.95
C ALA A 404 -1.11 48.69 35.37
N TRP A 405 -0.15 48.34 34.51
CA TRP A 405 1.26 48.58 34.76
C TRP A 405 1.58 50.10 34.84
N ILE A 406 1.00 50.94 33.98
CA ILE A 406 1.16 52.38 34.02
C ILE A 406 0.66 52.96 35.36
N VAL A 407 -0.51 52.52 35.81
CA VAL A 407 -1.06 52.94 37.12
C VAL A 407 -0.16 52.44 38.27
N PHE A 408 0.29 51.22 38.23
CA PHE A 408 1.17 50.64 39.26
C PHE A 408 2.50 51.40 39.36
N VAL A 409 3.16 51.70 38.23
CA VAL A 409 4.40 52.45 38.18
C VAL A 409 4.16 53.90 38.71
N GLY A 410 3.06 54.51 38.34
CA GLY A 410 2.67 55.85 38.87
C GLY A 410 2.48 55.84 40.38
N LEU A 411 1.82 54.84 40.94
CA LEU A 411 1.67 54.64 42.38
C LEU A 411 3.02 54.44 43.08
N MET A 412 3.87 53.59 42.54
CA MET A 412 5.21 53.33 43.08
C MET A 412 6.07 54.61 43.06
N TYR A 413 5.97 55.39 42.01
CA TYR A 413 6.67 56.66 41.90
C TYR A 413 6.19 57.70 42.95
N THR A 414 4.88 57.83 43.17
CA THR A 414 4.30 58.69 44.18
C THR A 414 4.69 58.27 45.62
N LEU A 415 4.69 56.96 45.90
CA LEU A 415 5.18 56.41 47.16
C LEU A 415 6.66 56.69 47.40
N TRP A 416 7.46 56.54 46.35
CA TRP A 416 8.91 56.87 46.43
C TRP A 416 9.15 58.33 46.75
N ILE A 417 8.47 59.26 46.05
CA ILE A 417 8.55 60.71 46.38
C ILE A 417 8.16 60.94 47.83
N LYS A 418 7.06 60.34 48.27
CA LYS A 418 6.60 60.51 49.65
C LYS A 418 7.64 59.98 50.67
N ALA A 419 8.27 58.81 50.43
CA ALA A 419 9.32 58.26 51.26
C ALA A 419 10.51 59.23 51.38
N GLN A 420 10.99 59.79 50.25
CA GLN A 420 12.05 60.77 50.22
C GLN A 420 11.67 62.06 50.99
N SER A 421 10.41 62.43 51.02
CA SER A 421 9.97 63.60 51.75
C SER A 421 9.99 63.41 53.27
N TYR A 422 9.93 62.17 53.75
CA TYR A 422 10.12 61.86 55.19
C TYR A 422 11.59 61.85 55.60
N GLU A 423 12.49 61.27 54.78
CA GLU A 423 13.93 61.27 55.05
C GLU A 423 14.59 62.62 55.06
N ARG A 424 13.96 63.65 54.44
CA ARG A 424 14.45 65.06 54.47
C ARG A 424 13.94 65.87 55.65
N LYS A 425 13.14 65.31 56.55
CA LYS A 425 12.58 65.93 57.73
C LYS A 425 13.27 65.55 59.03
N ASP A 426 14.13 64.59 59.00
CA ASP A 426 15.07 64.23 60.05
C ASP A 426 16.44 64.83 59.77
#